data_07106a770627842732c44b10d91467b3
#
_entry.id   07106a770627842732c44b10d91467b3
#
_cell.length_a   1.000
_cell.length_b   1.000
_cell.length_c   1.000
_cell.angle_alpha   90.00
_cell.angle_beta   90.00
_cell.angle_gamma   90.00
#
_symmetry.space_group_name_H-M   'P 1'
#
loop_
_entity.id
_entity.type
_entity.pdbx_description
1 polymer ?
#
loop_
_entity_poly.entity_id
_entity_poly.type
_entity_poly.pdbx_seq_one_letter_code
_entity_poly.pdbx_strand_id
1 'polypeptide(L)'
;MNKITLYEKVNMAHRRIKNLDGRKIAFVLEGRDSAGKGSFVKFLMKYDIPFVLRVAGMPSKYSMNHWLSSWEAKLPKENEIVVFDRSWHTRSWVHPTFAYCTQRQYKNHIVNVQDWEDSQDVEIHKNWLSITEDEQQANLLKRKLFKKWKYSLNDEMALKKFELISHYKNMMFAKSPTWNIVKKSESKEKLLDIFLDALKPL
;
A
#
# COMPACT_ATOMS: atom_id res chain seq x y z
N MET A 1 -7.28 30.10 -8.58
CA MET A 1 -7.60 28.76 -9.14
C MET A 1 -8.73 28.16 -8.30
N ASN A 2 -9.87 27.86 -8.92
CA ASN A 2 -10.99 27.22 -8.20
C ASN A 2 -10.57 25.82 -7.73
N LYS A 3 -10.75 25.57 -6.43
CA LYS A 3 -10.44 24.29 -5.83
C LYS A 3 -11.48 23.26 -6.32
N ILE A 4 -11.04 22.21 -7.01
CA ILE A 4 -11.93 21.14 -7.48
C ILE A 4 -12.59 20.49 -6.26
N THR A 5 -13.92 20.39 -6.28
CA THR A 5 -14.70 19.82 -5.18
C THR A 5 -14.49 18.30 -5.06
N LEU A 6 -14.77 17.72 -3.91
CA LEU A 6 -14.71 16.27 -3.72
C LEU A 6 -15.65 15.54 -4.71
N TYR A 7 -16.83 16.09 -4.97
CA TYR A 7 -17.79 15.52 -5.90
C TYR A 7 -17.23 15.47 -7.33
N GLU A 8 -16.59 16.54 -7.78
CA GLU A 8 -15.95 16.60 -9.09
C GLU A 8 -14.81 15.58 -9.20
N LYS A 9 -13.98 15.43 -8.14
CA LYS A 9 -12.91 14.43 -8.08
C LYS A 9 -13.46 13.00 -8.19
N VAL A 10 -14.54 12.69 -7.49
CA VAL A 10 -15.20 11.37 -7.56
C VAL A 10 -15.74 11.10 -8.96
N ASN A 11 -16.45 12.06 -9.56
CA ASN A 11 -16.97 11.93 -10.93
C ASN A 11 -15.83 11.77 -11.95
N MET A 12 -14.70 12.45 -11.72
CA MET A 12 -13.52 12.31 -12.56
C MET A 12 -12.93 10.90 -12.45
N ALA A 13 -12.86 10.31 -11.26
CA ALA A 13 -12.41 8.93 -11.07
C ALA A 13 -13.30 7.96 -11.85
N HIS A 14 -14.63 8.04 -11.70
CA HIS A 14 -15.56 7.18 -12.43
C HIS A 14 -15.40 7.28 -13.95
N ARG A 15 -15.24 8.50 -14.49
CA ARG A 15 -15.06 8.71 -15.93
C ARG A 15 -13.74 8.11 -16.42
N ARG A 16 -12.62 8.33 -15.71
CA ARG A 16 -11.30 7.84 -16.10
C ARG A 16 -11.23 6.32 -16.04
N ILE A 17 -11.85 5.70 -15.03
CA ILE A 17 -11.89 4.23 -14.90
C ILE A 17 -12.67 3.58 -16.06
N LYS A 18 -13.73 4.22 -16.55
CA LYS A 18 -14.46 3.73 -17.74
C LYS A 18 -13.63 3.78 -19.03
N ASN A 19 -12.58 4.59 -19.05
CA ASN A 19 -11.75 4.86 -20.22
C ASN A 19 -10.28 4.51 -19.92
N LEU A 20 -10.02 3.32 -19.38
CA LEU A 20 -8.65 2.86 -19.08
C LEU A 20 -7.86 2.45 -20.31
N ASP A 21 -8.56 2.15 -21.40
CA ASP A 21 -7.96 1.86 -22.71
C ASP A 21 -6.86 0.77 -22.66
N GLY A 22 -7.20 -0.38 -22.10
CA GLY A 22 -6.31 -1.52 -21.94
C GLY A 22 -5.33 -1.44 -20.76
N ARG A 23 -5.21 -0.30 -20.09
CA ARG A 23 -4.24 -0.10 -19.00
C ARG A 23 -4.48 -1.05 -17.83
N LYS A 24 -3.38 -1.45 -17.20
CA LYS A 24 -3.30 -2.30 -16.01
C LYS A 24 -2.70 -1.50 -14.88
N ILE A 25 -3.49 -1.10 -13.88
CA ILE A 25 -3.03 -0.17 -12.85
C ILE A 25 -2.99 -0.84 -11.48
N ALA A 26 -1.80 -0.94 -10.90
CA ALA A 26 -1.56 -1.38 -9.53
C ALA A 26 -1.37 -0.16 -8.61
N PHE A 27 -2.33 0.11 -7.74
CA PHE A 27 -2.26 1.19 -6.75
C PHE A 27 -1.87 0.61 -5.39
N VAL A 28 -0.60 0.69 -5.05
CA VAL A 28 -0.01 0.09 -3.86
C VAL A 28 -0.12 1.03 -2.67
N LEU A 29 -0.69 0.55 -1.57
CA LEU A 29 -0.76 1.23 -0.28
C LEU A 29 0.13 0.51 0.73
N GLU A 30 1.26 1.10 1.08
CA GLU A 30 2.13 0.64 2.16
C GLU A 30 2.15 1.65 3.31
N GLY A 31 2.66 1.25 4.43
CA GLY A 31 2.76 2.10 5.61
C GLY A 31 2.42 1.39 6.90
N ARG A 32 2.78 2.00 8.02
CA ARG A 32 2.61 1.45 9.37
C ARG A 32 1.15 1.17 9.70
N ASP A 33 0.95 0.39 10.76
CA ASP A 33 -0.39 0.18 11.28
C ASP A 33 -0.98 1.51 11.75
N SER A 34 -2.28 1.68 11.53
CA SER A 34 -3.02 2.93 11.81
C SER A 34 -2.63 4.16 10.98
N ALA A 35 -1.78 4.04 9.95
CA ALA A 35 -1.42 5.15 9.06
C ALA A 35 -2.55 5.59 8.10
N GLY A 36 -3.65 4.82 7.95
CA GLY A 36 -4.81 5.25 7.18
C GLY A 36 -5.13 4.45 5.92
N LYS A 37 -4.35 3.42 5.57
CA LYS A 37 -4.58 2.56 4.38
C LYS A 37 -6.04 2.11 4.23
N GLY A 38 -6.54 1.36 5.20
CA GLY A 38 -7.93 0.89 5.18
C GLY A 38 -8.99 2.00 5.27
N SER A 39 -8.63 3.22 5.69
CA SER A 39 -9.54 4.37 5.65
C SER A 39 -9.69 4.89 4.22
N PHE A 40 -8.63 4.85 3.42
CA PHE A 40 -8.69 5.22 2.00
C PHE A 40 -9.47 4.16 1.19
N VAL A 41 -9.22 2.87 1.42
CA VAL A 41 -10.01 1.80 0.80
C VAL A 41 -11.50 1.96 1.08
N LYS A 42 -11.87 2.22 2.34
CA LYS A 42 -13.27 2.49 2.71
C LYS A 42 -13.84 3.77 2.08
N PHE A 43 -12.99 4.75 1.84
CA PHE A 43 -13.38 5.97 1.13
C PHE A 43 -13.72 5.65 -0.33
N LEU A 44 -12.88 4.91 -1.05
CA LEU A 44 -13.19 4.49 -2.43
C LEU A 44 -14.51 3.70 -2.50
N MET A 45 -14.70 2.74 -1.58
CA MET A 45 -15.94 1.96 -1.49
C MET A 45 -17.17 2.82 -1.21
N LYS A 46 -17.05 3.82 -0.32
CA LYS A 46 -18.16 4.72 0.04
C LYS A 46 -18.70 5.52 -1.15
N TYR A 47 -17.85 5.81 -2.11
CA TYR A 47 -18.18 6.56 -3.32
C TYR A 47 -18.31 5.68 -4.56
N ASP A 48 -18.47 4.36 -4.35
CA ASP A 48 -18.67 3.34 -5.39
C ASP A 48 -17.61 3.43 -6.53
N ILE A 49 -16.40 3.90 -6.20
CA ILE A 49 -15.31 3.97 -7.18
C ILE A 49 -14.89 2.53 -7.51
N PRO A 50 -14.91 2.11 -8.79
CA PRO A 50 -14.60 0.73 -9.15
C PRO A 50 -13.11 0.40 -8.98
N PHE A 51 -12.80 -0.68 -8.26
CA PHE A 51 -11.46 -1.26 -8.13
C PHE A 51 -11.54 -2.69 -7.60
N VAL A 52 -10.49 -3.46 -7.82
CA VAL A 52 -10.30 -4.76 -7.17
C VAL A 52 -9.40 -4.58 -5.94
N LEU A 53 -9.84 -5.07 -4.79
CA LEU A 53 -9.03 -5.03 -3.56
C LEU A 53 -8.20 -6.30 -3.40
N ARG A 54 -6.91 -6.15 -3.16
CA ARG A 54 -6.02 -7.22 -2.72
C ARG A 54 -5.41 -6.85 -1.37
N VAL A 55 -5.56 -7.72 -0.39
CA VAL A 55 -4.99 -7.54 0.95
C VAL A 55 -3.89 -8.57 1.15
N ALA A 56 -2.71 -8.13 1.56
CA ALA A 56 -1.63 -9.04 1.92
C ALA A 56 -1.97 -9.75 3.23
N GLY A 57 -2.16 -11.06 3.17
CA GLY A 57 -2.30 -11.94 4.31
C GLY A 57 -0.97 -12.53 4.78
N MET A 58 -1.03 -13.43 5.77
CA MET A 58 0.13 -14.21 6.17
C MET A 58 0.58 -15.10 5.01
N PRO A 59 1.89 -15.17 4.71
CA PRO A 59 2.39 -15.95 3.60
C PRO A 59 2.24 -17.46 3.89
N SER A 60 1.87 -18.23 2.87
CA SER A 60 1.93 -19.68 2.90
C SER A 60 3.38 -20.17 2.79
N LYS A 61 3.64 -21.45 3.11
CA LYS A 61 4.98 -22.06 2.91
C LYS A 61 5.43 -21.93 1.45
N TYR A 62 4.54 -22.09 0.50
CA TYR A 62 4.84 -21.93 -0.92
C TYR A 62 5.26 -20.49 -1.26
N SER A 63 4.44 -19.51 -0.90
CA SER A 63 4.73 -18.10 -1.18
C SER A 63 5.96 -17.59 -0.44
N MET A 64 6.38 -18.20 0.67
CA MET A 64 7.64 -17.85 1.35
C MET A 64 8.86 -18.04 0.45
N ASN A 65 8.88 -19.06 -0.38
CA ASN A 65 10.01 -19.37 -1.29
C ASN A 65 9.85 -18.75 -2.68
N HIS A 66 8.59 -18.47 -3.09
CA HIS A 66 8.21 -17.93 -4.40
C HIS A 66 7.54 -16.57 -4.25
N TRP A 67 8.16 -15.64 -3.48
CA TRP A 67 7.46 -14.44 -3.03
C TRP A 67 6.99 -13.55 -4.16
N LEU A 68 7.86 -13.10 -5.05
CA LEU A 68 7.49 -12.19 -6.14
C LEU A 68 6.56 -12.90 -7.14
N SER A 69 6.89 -14.09 -7.60
CA SER A 69 6.03 -14.84 -8.55
C SER A 69 4.66 -15.18 -7.98
N SER A 70 4.52 -15.30 -6.64
CA SER A 70 3.20 -15.48 -6.00
C SER A 70 2.29 -14.26 -6.09
N TRP A 71 2.82 -13.11 -6.51
CA TRP A 71 2.05 -11.88 -6.73
C TRP A 71 1.64 -11.68 -8.18
N GLU A 72 2.28 -12.33 -9.15
CA GLU A 72 1.97 -12.19 -10.58
C GLU A 72 0.49 -12.45 -10.89
N ALA A 73 -0.07 -13.51 -10.34
CA ALA A 73 -1.49 -13.85 -10.51
C ALA A 73 -2.46 -12.84 -9.84
N LYS A 74 -1.95 -11.91 -9.05
CA LYS A 74 -2.74 -10.89 -8.34
C LYS A 74 -2.61 -9.52 -8.99
N LEU A 75 -1.74 -9.36 -9.96
CA LEU A 75 -1.58 -8.11 -10.70
C LEU A 75 -2.84 -7.79 -11.52
N PRO A 76 -3.08 -6.52 -11.83
CA PRO A 76 -4.23 -6.11 -12.62
C PRO A 76 -4.22 -6.72 -14.02
N LYS A 77 -5.41 -7.02 -14.52
CA LYS A 77 -5.67 -7.38 -15.91
C LYS A 77 -5.96 -6.12 -16.73
N GLU A 78 -6.11 -6.28 -18.04
CA GLU A 78 -6.52 -5.18 -18.92
C GLU A 78 -7.80 -4.51 -18.43
N ASN A 79 -7.81 -3.19 -18.45
CA ASN A 79 -8.89 -2.34 -17.95
C ASN A 79 -9.20 -2.52 -16.45
N GLU A 80 -8.20 -2.96 -15.66
CA GLU A 80 -8.39 -3.20 -14.24
C GLU A 80 -7.50 -2.27 -13.38
N ILE A 81 -8.08 -1.80 -12.28
CA ILE A 81 -7.36 -1.16 -11.19
C ILE A 81 -7.38 -2.09 -9.99
N VAL A 82 -6.20 -2.48 -9.52
CA VAL A 82 -6.05 -3.23 -8.28
C VAL A 82 -5.46 -2.32 -7.21
N VAL A 83 -6.20 -2.13 -6.12
CA VAL A 83 -5.69 -1.47 -4.90
C VAL A 83 -5.14 -2.53 -3.95
N PHE A 84 -3.86 -2.44 -3.66
CA PHE A 84 -3.19 -3.34 -2.73
C PHE A 84 -3.13 -2.71 -1.33
N ASP A 85 -3.87 -3.24 -0.33
CA ASP A 85 -3.62 -2.93 1.09
C ASP A 85 -2.51 -3.84 1.58
N ARG A 86 -1.29 -3.34 1.52
CA ARG A 86 0.00 -4.04 1.50
C ARG A 86 0.20 -4.88 0.24
N SER A 87 1.45 -5.06 -0.14
CA SER A 87 1.85 -5.67 -1.40
C SER A 87 3.03 -6.63 -1.22
N TRP A 88 3.72 -6.97 -2.30
CA TRP A 88 4.99 -7.68 -2.30
C TRP A 88 6.07 -6.96 -1.48
N HIS A 89 5.99 -5.64 -1.33
CA HIS A 89 6.87 -4.85 -0.46
C HIS A 89 6.74 -5.17 1.02
N THR A 90 5.70 -5.90 1.45
CA THR A 90 5.62 -6.46 2.81
C THR A 90 6.89 -7.27 3.16
N ARG A 91 7.53 -7.92 2.16
CA ARG A 91 8.82 -8.60 2.34
C ARG A 91 9.98 -7.63 2.53
N SER A 92 9.88 -6.41 2.03
CA SER A 92 10.92 -5.40 2.17
C SER A 92 11.06 -4.85 3.59
N TRP A 93 9.97 -4.83 4.38
CA TRP A 93 9.98 -4.18 5.69
C TRP A 93 9.22 -4.92 6.81
N VAL A 94 8.04 -5.49 6.55
CA VAL A 94 7.28 -6.22 7.59
C VAL A 94 7.97 -7.53 7.94
N HIS A 95 8.25 -8.35 6.92
CA HIS A 95 8.80 -9.69 7.16
C HIS A 95 10.12 -9.68 7.90
N PRO A 96 11.14 -8.87 7.55
CA PRO A 96 12.39 -8.81 8.31
C PRO A 96 12.20 -8.20 9.70
N THR A 97 11.29 -7.23 9.88
CA THR A 97 10.98 -6.65 11.19
C THR A 97 10.44 -7.67 12.18
N PHE A 98 9.55 -8.56 11.73
CA PHE A 98 8.87 -9.53 12.59
C PHE A 98 9.41 -10.96 12.47
N ALA A 99 10.56 -11.12 11.80
CA ALA A 99 11.19 -12.42 11.56
C ALA A 99 10.29 -13.43 10.80
N TYR A 100 9.43 -12.93 9.89
CA TYR A 100 8.59 -13.77 9.03
C TYR A 100 9.33 -14.25 7.78
N CYS A 101 10.57 -13.86 7.57
CA CYS A 101 11.45 -14.39 6.54
C CYS A 101 12.88 -14.51 7.06
N THR A 102 13.66 -15.38 6.42
CA THR A 102 15.10 -15.47 6.68
C THR A 102 15.84 -14.27 6.09
N GLN A 103 17.06 -14.00 6.57
CA GLN A 103 17.91 -12.96 6.01
C GLN A 103 18.24 -13.21 4.52
N ARG A 104 18.37 -14.48 4.12
CA ARG A 104 18.59 -14.85 2.72
C ARG A 104 17.37 -14.48 1.85
N GLN A 105 16.15 -14.76 2.31
CA GLN A 105 14.92 -14.42 1.61
C GLN A 105 14.72 -12.91 1.51
N TYR A 106 15.04 -12.16 2.58
CA TYR A 106 15.01 -10.70 2.57
C TYR A 106 16.01 -10.12 1.57
N LYS A 107 17.29 -10.53 1.65
CA LYS A 107 18.35 -10.04 0.75
C LYS A 107 18.02 -10.33 -0.72
N ASN A 108 17.57 -11.54 -1.02
CA ASN A 108 17.14 -11.89 -2.37
C ASN A 108 15.99 -11.00 -2.87
N HIS A 109 15.00 -10.75 -2.02
CA HIS A 109 13.86 -9.89 -2.39
C HIS A 109 14.28 -8.44 -2.63
N ILE A 110 15.05 -7.84 -1.70
CA ILE A 110 15.36 -6.41 -1.76
C ILE A 110 16.28 -6.04 -2.95
N VAL A 111 17.03 -7.01 -3.45
CA VAL A 111 17.89 -6.83 -4.64
C VAL A 111 17.06 -6.94 -5.94
N ASN A 112 16.08 -7.84 -5.98
CA ASN A 112 15.37 -8.19 -7.22
C ASN A 112 13.99 -7.52 -7.36
N VAL A 113 13.48 -6.84 -6.33
CA VAL A 113 12.11 -6.33 -6.34
C VAL A 113 11.88 -5.27 -7.41
N GLN A 114 12.84 -4.39 -7.66
CA GLN A 114 12.70 -3.35 -8.66
C GLN A 114 12.74 -3.93 -10.07
N ASP A 115 13.72 -4.81 -10.37
CA ASP A 115 13.81 -5.47 -11.67
C ASP A 115 12.55 -6.31 -11.96
N TRP A 116 11.98 -6.94 -10.92
CA TRP A 116 10.71 -7.64 -11.05
C TRP A 116 9.55 -6.69 -11.37
N GLU A 117 9.45 -5.54 -10.68
CA GLU A 117 8.44 -4.52 -10.98
C GLU A 117 8.56 -4.03 -12.42
N ASP A 118 9.78 -3.73 -12.87
CA ASP A 118 10.06 -3.20 -14.21
C ASP A 118 9.78 -4.24 -15.32
N SER A 119 9.82 -5.54 -14.97
CA SER A 119 9.47 -6.63 -15.89
C SER A 119 7.97 -6.87 -16.05
N GLN A 120 7.14 -6.26 -15.20
CA GLN A 120 5.69 -6.42 -15.27
C GLN A 120 5.08 -5.43 -16.29
N ASP A 121 4.19 -5.91 -17.13
CA ASP A 121 3.36 -5.06 -18.02
C ASP A 121 2.20 -4.44 -17.23
N VAL A 122 2.55 -3.61 -16.21
CA VAL A 122 1.62 -3.00 -15.25
C VAL A 122 2.15 -1.64 -14.80
N GLU A 123 1.28 -0.64 -14.78
CA GLU A 123 1.60 0.65 -14.18
C GLU A 123 1.52 0.58 -12.65
N ILE A 124 2.65 0.68 -11.97
CA ILE A 124 2.74 0.52 -10.52
C ILE A 124 2.89 1.88 -9.83
N HIS A 125 1.86 2.30 -9.11
CA HIS A 125 1.84 3.53 -8.32
C HIS A 125 2.03 3.21 -6.84
N LYS A 126 3.25 3.44 -6.33
CA LYS A 126 3.64 3.12 -4.94
C LYS A 126 3.37 4.28 -4.00
N ASN A 127 2.61 4.03 -2.92
CA ASN A 127 2.23 5.04 -1.94
C ASN A 127 2.58 4.57 -0.53
N TRP A 128 3.40 5.35 0.18
CA TRP A 128 3.72 5.13 1.58
C TRP A 128 2.93 6.10 2.46
N LEU A 129 2.04 5.56 3.29
CA LEU A 129 1.34 6.35 4.29
C LEU A 129 2.22 6.50 5.53
N SER A 130 2.69 7.72 5.73
CA SER A 130 3.57 8.09 6.84
C SER A 130 2.78 8.50 8.07
N ILE A 131 3.23 8.05 9.23
CA ILE A 131 2.68 8.38 10.53
C ILE A 131 3.84 8.54 11.52
N THR A 132 3.76 9.50 12.44
CA THR A 132 4.72 9.64 13.52
C THR A 132 4.50 8.57 14.60
N GLU A 133 5.48 8.38 15.48
CA GLU A 133 5.38 7.43 16.59
C GLU A 133 4.24 7.78 17.53
N ASP A 134 4.16 9.04 17.93
CA ASP A 134 3.11 9.58 18.82
C ASP A 134 1.71 9.39 18.20
N GLU A 135 1.56 9.72 16.93
CA GLU A 135 0.29 9.51 16.21
C GLU A 135 -0.07 8.02 16.13
N GLN A 136 0.91 7.14 15.89
CA GLN A 136 0.68 5.70 15.85
C GLN A 136 0.25 5.19 17.22
N GLN A 137 0.95 5.58 18.28
CA GLN A 137 0.64 5.23 19.67
C GLN A 137 -0.78 5.67 20.05
N ALA A 138 -1.11 6.95 19.79
CA ALA A 138 -2.44 7.48 20.08
C ALA A 138 -3.56 6.73 19.34
N ASN A 139 -3.34 6.37 18.08
CA ASN A 139 -4.32 5.63 17.29
C ASN A 139 -4.47 4.18 17.74
N LEU A 140 -3.38 3.53 18.12
CA LEU A 140 -3.43 2.16 18.63
C LEU A 140 -4.10 2.11 20.01
N LEU A 141 -3.87 3.12 20.86
CA LEU A 141 -4.58 3.26 22.12
C LEU A 141 -6.10 3.42 21.89
N LYS A 142 -6.50 4.32 20.98
CA LYS A 142 -7.92 4.45 20.58
C LYS A 142 -8.50 3.15 20.06
N ARG A 143 -7.73 2.39 19.27
CA ARG A 143 -8.13 1.05 18.78
C ARG A 143 -8.32 0.07 19.92
N LYS A 144 -7.41 0.03 20.87
CA LYS A 144 -7.47 -0.83 22.07
C LYS A 144 -8.72 -0.54 22.91
N LEU A 145 -9.06 0.75 23.08
CA LEU A 145 -10.20 1.17 23.90
C LEU A 145 -11.55 0.96 23.19
N PHE A 146 -11.67 1.35 21.93
CA PHE A 146 -12.96 1.44 21.24
C PHE A 146 -13.19 0.37 20.16
N LYS A 147 -12.14 -0.39 19.77
CA LYS A 147 -12.22 -1.39 18.69
C LYS A 147 -11.38 -2.62 19.06
N LYS A 148 -11.59 -3.17 20.25
CA LYS A 148 -10.82 -4.31 20.79
C LYS A 148 -10.66 -5.47 19.81
N TRP A 149 -11.71 -5.76 19.01
CA TRP A 149 -11.67 -6.82 17.98
C TRP A 149 -10.66 -6.58 16.85
N LYS A 150 -10.13 -5.35 16.71
CA LYS A 150 -9.09 -4.98 15.72
C LYS A 150 -7.71 -4.85 16.34
N TYR A 151 -7.61 -4.88 17.66
CA TYR A 151 -6.35 -4.76 18.37
C TYR A 151 -5.69 -6.13 18.51
N SER A 152 -4.41 -6.22 18.18
CA SER A 152 -3.66 -7.45 18.19
C SER A 152 -2.29 -7.29 18.88
N LEU A 153 -1.65 -8.38 19.22
CA LEU A 153 -0.27 -8.38 19.72
C LEU A 153 0.70 -7.75 18.71
N ASN A 154 0.42 -7.84 17.40
CA ASN A 154 1.22 -7.21 16.38
C ASN A 154 1.18 -5.66 16.48
N ASP A 155 0.07 -5.08 16.95
CA ASP A 155 -0.02 -3.64 17.19
C ASP A 155 0.95 -3.19 18.30
N GLU A 156 1.08 -3.96 19.38
CA GLU A 156 2.03 -3.66 20.47
C GLU A 156 3.48 -3.84 20.00
N MET A 157 3.74 -4.91 19.27
CA MET A 157 5.07 -5.17 18.71
C MET A 157 5.49 -4.11 17.69
N ALA A 158 4.54 -3.56 16.92
CA ALA A 158 4.81 -2.53 15.92
C ALA A 158 5.34 -1.24 16.56
N LEU A 159 4.83 -0.84 17.74
CA LEU A 159 5.35 0.30 18.50
C LEU A 159 6.77 0.02 19.00
N LYS A 160 6.98 -1.13 19.67
CA LYS A 160 8.31 -1.51 20.20
C LYS A 160 9.39 -1.59 19.11
N LYS A 161 9.01 -1.82 17.86
CA LYS A 161 9.90 -1.95 16.70
C LYS A 161 9.88 -0.75 15.77
N PHE A 162 9.48 0.42 16.27
CA PHE A 162 9.31 1.62 15.44
C PHE A 162 10.58 1.96 14.65
N GLU A 163 11.75 2.02 15.31
CA GLU A 163 13.03 2.29 14.66
C GLU A 163 13.44 1.20 13.67
N LEU A 164 13.25 -0.07 14.01
CA LEU A 164 13.56 -1.17 13.12
C LEU A 164 12.71 -1.13 11.83
N ILE A 165 11.43 -0.77 11.95
CA ILE A 165 10.56 -0.52 10.80
C ILE A 165 11.08 0.65 9.98
N SER A 166 11.53 1.74 10.63
CA SER A 166 12.13 2.89 9.95
C SER A 166 13.36 2.50 9.15
N HIS A 167 14.23 1.67 9.72
CA HIS A 167 15.42 1.15 9.06
C HIS A 167 15.04 0.37 7.78
N TYR A 168 14.19 -0.64 7.88
CA TYR A 168 13.80 -1.44 6.71
C TYR A 168 13.01 -0.65 5.67
N LYS A 169 12.18 0.30 6.09
CA LYS A 169 11.52 1.25 5.17
C LYS A 169 12.55 2.05 4.35
N ASN A 170 13.58 2.59 5.00
CA ASN A 170 14.61 3.37 4.32
C ASN A 170 15.40 2.50 3.33
N MET A 171 15.70 1.25 3.68
CA MET A 171 16.31 0.29 2.76
C MET A 171 15.39 -0.02 1.57
N MET A 172 14.09 -0.17 1.78
CA MET A 172 13.10 -0.36 0.72
C MET A 172 13.10 0.83 -0.25
N PHE A 173 13.06 2.06 0.27
CA PHE A 173 13.06 3.26 -0.57
C PHE A 173 14.35 3.42 -1.38
N ALA A 174 15.49 3.04 -0.80
CA ALA A 174 16.77 3.10 -1.49
C ALA A 174 16.89 2.07 -2.63
N LYS A 175 16.19 0.94 -2.54
CA LYS A 175 16.27 -0.17 -3.50
C LYS A 175 15.11 -0.24 -4.47
N SER A 176 13.99 0.36 -4.15
CA SER A 176 12.83 0.48 -5.02
C SER A 176 12.33 1.93 -4.92
N PRO A 177 12.79 2.83 -5.80
CA PRO A 177 12.46 4.26 -5.77
C PRO A 177 11.01 4.52 -6.20
N THR A 178 10.65 5.81 -6.39
CA THR A 178 9.34 6.27 -6.90
C THR A 178 8.16 6.08 -5.95
N TRP A 179 8.40 6.26 -4.64
CA TRP A 179 7.34 6.28 -3.64
C TRP A 179 6.71 7.66 -3.47
N ASN A 180 5.40 7.74 -3.57
CA ASN A 180 4.63 8.89 -3.06
C ASN A 180 4.54 8.79 -1.54
N ILE A 181 5.10 9.77 -0.83
CA ILE A 181 5.01 9.82 0.63
C ILE A 181 3.82 10.70 1.02
N VAL A 182 2.84 10.11 1.71
CA VAL A 182 1.61 10.77 2.11
C VAL A 182 1.52 10.81 3.63
N LYS A 183 1.52 11.99 4.22
CA LYS A 183 1.33 12.17 5.67
C LYS A 183 -0.11 11.81 6.05
N LYS A 184 -0.29 11.22 7.21
CA LYS A 184 -1.61 10.81 7.69
C LYS A 184 -2.62 11.96 7.77
N SER A 185 -2.19 13.15 8.17
CA SER A 185 -3.02 14.36 8.24
C SER A 185 -3.62 14.77 6.88
N GLU A 186 -2.95 14.43 5.78
CA GLU A 186 -3.32 14.76 4.41
C GLU A 186 -3.93 13.56 3.66
N SER A 187 -3.97 12.37 4.29
CA SER A 187 -3.99 11.08 3.62
C SER A 187 -5.14 10.86 2.63
N LYS A 188 -6.36 11.31 2.94
CA LYS A 188 -7.51 11.00 2.07
C LYS A 188 -7.55 11.87 0.81
N GLU A 189 -7.37 13.16 0.97
CA GLU A 189 -7.43 14.12 -0.15
C GLU A 189 -6.23 13.92 -1.07
N LYS A 190 -5.04 13.86 -0.49
CA LYS A 190 -3.81 13.67 -1.24
C LYS A 190 -3.76 12.30 -1.96
N LEU A 191 -4.22 11.23 -1.29
CA LEU A 191 -4.32 9.92 -1.95
C LEU A 191 -5.33 9.90 -3.08
N LEU A 192 -6.45 10.63 -2.94
CA LEU A 192 -7.41 10.76 -4.04
C LEU A 192 -6.80 11.51 -5.23
N ASP A 193 -6.02 12.56 -4.97
CA ASP A 193 -5.33 13.29 -6.05
C ASP A 193 -4.30 12.42 -6.75
N ILE A 194 -3.47 11.67 -6.00
CA ILE A 194 -2.53 10.69 -6.57
C ILE A 194 -3.27 9.57 -7.33
N PHE A 195 -4.39 9.11 -6.80
CA PHE A 195 -5.22 8.11 -7.48
C PHE A 195 -5.78 8.63 -8.80
N LEU A 196 -6.26 9.88 -8.80
CA LEU A 196 -6.69 10.55 -10.02
C LEU A 196 -5.55 10.76 -11.01
N ASP A 197 -4.35 11.10 -10.52
CA ASP A 197 -3.18 11.25 -11.40
C ASP A 197 -2.79 9.92 -12.05
N ALA A 198 -2.85 8.81 -11.31
CA ALA A 198 -2.66 7.47 -11.85
C ALA A 198 -3.68 7.09 -12.95
N LEU A 199 -4.85 7.70 -12.95
CA LEU A 199 -5.92 7.47 -13.90
C LEU A 199 -5.90 8.44 -15.10
N LYS A 200 -4.96 9.38 -15.19
CA LYS A 200 -4.86 10.26 -16.35
C LYS A 200 -4.53 9.43 -17.61
N PRO A 201 -5.12 9.76 -18.76
CA PRO A 201 -4.65 9.19 -20.03
C PRO A 201 -3.14 9.41 -20.20
N LEU A 202 -2.46 8.50 -20.84
CA LEU A 202 -1.04 8.59 -21.19
C LEU A 202 -0.83 9.68 -22.24
#